data_dee3e783fbae522a50d37809d193f2a9
#
_entry.id   dee3e783fbae522a50d37809d193f2a9
#
_cell.length_a   1.000
_cell.length_b   1.000
_cell.length_c   1.000
_cell.angle_alpha   90.00
_cell.angle_beta   90.00
_cell.angle_gamma   90.00
#
_symmetry.space_group_name_H-M   'P 1'
#
loop_
_entity.id
_entity.type
_entity.pdbx_description
1 polymer ?
#
loop_
_entity_poly.entity_id
_entity_poly.type
_entity_poly.pdbx_seq_one_letter_code
_entity_poly.pdbx_strand_id
1 'polypeptide(L)'
;MPIAKEIDNELYNISKKISFFAINPNNEESERKKFFKSKTYEPQFTYDVYRENIDKFQEQLKDINPDNSEIGKLLKQTRNISYSMFNLLKYRGDERFTKYSILVYGLPDKELINNAKHMLKTLKVKKDKDNLTSKQVIRRMKYAFIKYGFNWDIKEKEMAASAAVKNTEKELLIKKGGKFSRKFLKRLIVHEIGTHIVRYENGSYQPYKIFEKGLPNYLMTEEGLAVVNEEMNGCLDNTILKRYASRVVAVNMATKYSFRKTYDYLKKYLDKDLAWRTTVRVKRGLTDTSKPGGCTKDYAYLRGYFAVKKYIEDGGDIQKLYYGKVGIQHVELLGKIDDLVEPKLLPAFRYLRYFIEHFEGLLKSVIILDFPPFNITFRFIKKKFGNGNIKKWFNGEK
;
A
#
# COMPACT_ATOMS: atom_id res chain seq x y z
N MET A 1 -3.08 17.08 26.88
CA MET A 1 -3.91 16.98 25.65
C MET A 1 -3.75 18.16 24.67
N PRO A 2 -3.79 19.46 25.04
CA PRO A 2 -3.58 20.54 24.07
C PRO A 2 -2.22 20.42 23.34
N ILE A 3 -1.15 20.23 24.09
CA ILE A 3 0.22 20.16 23.56
C ILE A 3 0.41 19.01 22.57
N ALA A 4 -0.15 17.82 22.81
CA ALA A 4 -0.04 16.69 21.87
C ALA A 4 -0.74 16.98 20.54
N LYS A 5 -1.90 17.67 20.55
CA LYS A 5 -2.63 18.07 19.33
C LYS A 5 -1.87 19.16 18.54
N GLU A 6 -1.20 20.06 19.21
CA GLU A 6 -0.37 21.08 18.58
C GLU A 6 0.84 20.44 17.89
N ILE A 7 1.55 19.56 18.58
CA ILE A 7 2.66 18.76 18.02
C ILE A 7 2.21 17.91 16.84
N ASP A 8 1.05 17.24 16.95
CA ASP A 8 0.48 16.45 15.85
C ASP A 8 0.21 17.30 14.61
N ASN A 9 -0.39 18.49 14.79
CA ASN A 9 -0.62 19.44 13.70
C ASN A 9 0.67 19.91 13.05
N GLU A 10 1.69 20.22 13.83
CA GLU A 10 2.99 20.64 13.33
C GLU A 10 3.66 19.52 12.52
N LEU A 11 3.75 18.30 13.08
CA LEU A 11 4.29 17.13 12.39
C LEU A 11 3.52 16.82 11.11
N TYR A 12 2.18 16.93 11.13
CA TYR A 12 1.36 16.75 9.94
C TYR A 12 1.71 17.76 8.85
N ASN A 13 1.84 19.06 9.19
CA ASN A 13 2.16 20.11 8.24
C ASN A 13 3.57 19.93 7.64
N ILE A 14 4.56 19.57 8.45
CA ILE A 14 5.90 19.25 7.97
C ILE A 14 5.87 18.00 7.07
N SER A 15 5.17 16.95 7.48
CA SER A 15 5.11 15.69 6.72
C SER A 15 4.43 15.82 5.36
N LYS A 16 3.53 16.80 5.18
CA LYS A 16 2.91 17.10 3.87
C LYS A 16 3.92 17.56 2.82
N LYS A 17 5.05 18.08 3.27
CA LYS A 17 6.17 18.48 2.41
C LYS A 17 6.97 17.30 1.88
N ILE A 18 6.80 16.09 2.39
CA ILE A 18 7.48 14.89 1.93
C ILE A 18 6.72 14.33 0.71
N SER A 19 7.32 14.44 -0.47
CA SER A 19 6.76 13.89 -1.71
C SER A 19 7.52 12.66 -2.18
N PHE A 20 6.88 11.50 -2.09
CA PHE A 20 7.46 10.26 -2.60
C PHE A 20 7.61 10.24 -4.13
N PHE A 21 6.86 11.07 -4.86
CA PHE A 21 7.00 11.19 -6.32
C PHE A 21 8.37 11.76 -6.72
N ALA A 22 9.02 12.52 -5.83
CA ALA A 22 10.31 13.13 -6.10
C ALA A 22 11.44 12.13 -6.32
N ILE A 23 11.30 10.86 -5.91
CA ILE A 23 12.31 9.82 -6.14
C ILE A 23 12.15 9.10 -7.48
N ASN A 24 11.13 9.43 -8.29
CA ASN A 24 10.99 8.84 -9.61
C ASN A 24 11.92 9.58 -10.61
N PRO A 25 12.67 8.84 -11.45
CA PRO A 25 13.50 9.47 -12.46
C PRO A 25 12.63 10.18 -13.51
N ASN A 26 13.10 11.35 -13.99
CA ASN A 26 12.43 12.11 -15.03
C ASN A 26 12.86 11.71 -16.45
N ASN A 27 13.93 10.94 -16.58
CA ASN A 27 14.52 10.48 -17.85
C ASN A 27 14.31 8.97 -18.13
N GLU A 28 13.35 8.31 -17.47
CA GLU A 28 13.14 6.85 -17.59
C GLU A 28 13.02 6.39 -19.04
N GLU A 29 12.28 7.12 -19.88
CA GLU A 29 12.01 6.73 -21.27
C GLU A 29 13.27 6.76 -22.14
N SER A 30 14.13 7.78 -21.99
CA SER A 30 15.39 7.88 -22.73
C SER A 30 16.38 6.82 -22.29
N GLU A 31 16.49 6.57 -20.98
CA GLU A 31 17.36 5.53 -20.42
C GLU A 31 16.91 4.13 -20.82
N ARG A 32 15.59 3.90 -20.92
CA ARG A 32 15.04 2.66 -21.43
C ARG A 32 15.47 2.38 -22.87
N LYS A 33 15.45 3.39 -23.74
CA LYS A 33 15.89 3.25 -25.14
C LYS A 33 17.36 2.89 -25.23
N LYS A 34 18.25 3.55 -24.45
CA LYS A 34 19.68 3.25 -24.39
C LYS A 34 19.93 1.84 -23.87
N PHE A 35 19.24 1.47 -22.78
CA PHE A 35 19.37 0.16 -22.14
C PHE A 35 19.07 -0.99 -23.10
N PHE A 36 18.01 -0.89 -23.90
CA PHE A 36 17.64 -1.96 -24.83
C PHE A 36 18.45 -1.98 -26.13
N LYS A 37 19.20 -0.92 -26.44
CA LYS A 37 20.15 -0.89 -27.56
C LYS A 37 21.51 -1.51 -27.22
N SER A 38 21.85 -1.62 -25.93
CA SER A 38 23.16 -2.12 -25.48
C SER A 38 23.00 -3.29 -24.53
N LYS A 39 23.94 -4.24 -24.56
CA LYS A 39 23.99 -5.38 -23.63
C LYS A 39 24.69 -5.04 -22.30
N THR A 40 25.43 -3.95 -22.23
CA THR A 40 26.29 -3.56 -21.10
C THR A 40 25.88 -2.24 -20.45
N TYR A 41 25.01 -1.47 -21.09
CA TYR A 41 24.59 -0.15 -20.61
C TYR A 41 23.87 -0.24 -19.26
N GLU A 42 24.28 0.62 -18.31
CA GLU A 42 23.61 0.82 -17.02
C GLU A 42 22.92 2.19 -17.04
N PRO A 43 21.62 2.27 -16.79
CA PRO A 43 20.87 3.52 -16.81
C PRO A 43 21.44 4.57 -15.85
N GLN A 44 21.47 5.83 -16.28
CA GLN A 44 21.86 6.98 -15.48
C GLN A 44 20.60 7.81 -15.21
N PHE A 45 20.07 7.74 -13.99
CA PHE A 45 18.83 8.41 -13.65
C PHE A 45 19.05 9.87 -13.24
N THR A 46 18.15 10.73 -13.69
CA THR A 46 18.08 12.13 -13.29
C THR A 46 16.76 12.43 -12.60
N TYR A 47 16.76 13.45 -11.75
CA TYR A 47 15.63 13.81 -10.91
C TYR A 47 15.39 15.32 -10.96
N ASP A 48 14.12 15.72 -10.89
CA ASP A 48 13.75 17.14 -10.79
C ASP A 48 14.29 17.73 -9.48
N VAL A 49 14.59 19.02 -9.48
CA VAL A 49 15.01 19.73 -8.28
C VAL A 49 13.89 19.67 -7.23
N TYR A 50 14.23 19.22 -6.02
CA TYR A 50 13.29 19.25 -4.91
C TYR A 50 13.23 20.66 -4.33
N ARG A 51 12.08 21.31 -4.50
CA ARG A 51 11.93 22.77 -4.23
C ARG A 51 11.76 23.10 -2.74
N GLU A 52 11.46 22.10 -1.89
CA GLU A 52 11.25 22.33 -0.47
C GLU A 52 12.61 22.45 0.25
N ASN A 53 12.68 23.35 1.23
CA ASN A 53 13.88 23.50 2.05
C ASN A 53 13.95 22.39 3.11
N ILE A 54 14.65 21.30 2.77
CA ILE A 54 14.77 20.13 3.61
C ILE A 54 15.44 20.47 4.96
N ASP A 55 16.49 21.28 4.94
CA ASP A 55 17.27 21.60 6.16
C ASP A 55 16.39 22.36 7.16
N LYS A 56 15.57 23.30 6.69
CA LYS A 56 14.59 24.01 7.52
C LYS A 56 13.62 23.04 8.21
N PHE A 57 13.06 22.08 7.48
CA PHE A 57 12.12 21.12 8.07
C PHE A 57 12.81 20.15 9.03
N GLN A 58 14.07 19.80 8.76
CA GLN A 58 14.85 18.98 9.67
C GLN A 58 15.16 19.69 10.98
N GLU A 59 15.44 21.01 10.96
CA GLU A 59 15.59 21.81 12.20
C GLU A 59 14.27 21.90 12.96
N GLN A 60 13.16 22.23 12.30
CA GLN A 60 11.85 22.23 12.95
C GLN A 60 11.53 20.88 13.62
N LEU A 61 11.86 19.75 12.96
CA LEU A 61 11.65 18.42 13.55
C LEU A 61 12.52 18.17 14.81
N LYS A 62 13.70 18.76 14.92
CA LYS A 62 14.55 18.62 16.12
C LYS A 62 13.95 19.32 17.32
N ASP A 63 13.28 20.45 17.11
CA ASP A 63 12.69 21.27 18.18
C ASP A 63 11.40 20.66 18.75
N ILE A 64 10.77 19.72 18.02
CA ILE A 64 9.56 19.04 18.46
C ILE A 64 9.87 17.99 19.53
N ASN A 65 9.35 18.17 20.75
CA ASN A 65 9.58 17.29 21.89
C ASN A 65 8.25 16.77 22.48
N PRO A 66 7.72 15.64 21.95
CA PRO A 66 6.54 14.99 22.49
C PRO A 66 6.80 14.43 23.91
N ASP A 67 5.75 14.36 24.71
CA ASP A 67 5.77 13.74 26.04
C ASP A 67 5.92 12.20 25.99
N ASN A 68 5.86 11.55 27.15
CA ASN A 68 5.99 10.09 27.27
C ASN A 68 4.65 9.34 27.26
N SER A 69 3.51 10.01 27.01
CA SER A 69 2.21 9.35 26.81
C SER A 69 2.24 8.42 25.61
N GLU A 70 1.26 7.54 25.47
CA GLU A 70 1.21 6.62 24.33
C GLU A 70 1.12 7.39 22.99
N ILE A 71 0.35 8.47 22.96
CA ILE A 71 0.31 9.33 21.76
C ILE A 71 1.64 10.08 21.57
N GLY A 72 2.27 10.57 22.66
CA GLY A 72 3.58 11.23 22.60
C GLY A 72 4.66 10.32 22.04
N LYS A 73 4.69 9.04 22.42
CA LYS A 73 5.61 8.04 21.85
C LYS A 73 5.41 7.86 20.33
N LEU A 74 4.14 7.82 19.87
CA LEU A 74 3.84 7.74 18.44
C LEU A 74 4.27 9.01 17.69
N LEU A 75 4.03 10.19 18.26
CA LEU A 75 4.48 11.47 17.71
C LEU A 75 6.01 11.54 17.61
N LYS A 76 6.73 11.08 18.64
CA LYS A 76 8.20 10.98 18.63
C LYS A 76 8.72 10.07 17.52
N GLN A 77 8.09 8.90 17.32
CA GLN A 77 8.44 7.99 16.24
C GLN A 77 8.13 8.61 14.87
N THR A 78 6.97 9.28 14.72
CA THR A 78 6.58 10.00 13.49
C THR A 78 7.60 11.09 13.15
N ARG A 79 8.05 11.88 14.13
CA ARG A 79 9.13 12.86 13.97
C ARG A 79 10.40 12.22 13.41
N ASN A 80 10.86 11.12 14.02
CA ASN A 80 12.10 10.44 13.64
C ASN A 80 12.02 9.85 12.22
N ILE A 81 10.87 9.26 11.87
CA ILE A 81 10.65 8.73 10.51
C ILE A 81 10.58 9.88 9.49
N SER A 82 9.89 10.98 9.80
CA SER A 82 9.83 12.17 8.94
C SER A 82 11.22 12.74 8.68
N TYR A 83 12.06 12.84 9.73
CA TYR A 83 13.45 13.24 9.58
C TYR A 83 14.24 12.32 8.66
N SER A 84 14.05 11.01 8.80
CA SER A 84 14.70 10.01 7.94
C SER A 84 14.21 10.06 6.49
N MET A 85 12.93 10.37 6.28
CA MET A 85 12.36 10.57 4.94
C MET A 85 12.90 11.84 4.27
N PHE A 86 13.12 12.92 5.00
CA PHE A 86 13.81 14.09 4.47
C PHE A 86 15.25 13.78 4.08
N ASN A 87 15.99 12.98 4.87
CA ASN A 87 17.31 12.51 4.48
C ASN A 87 17.26 11.65 3.20
N LEU A 88 16.26 10.78 3.06
CA LEU A 88 16.07 10.01 1.84
C LEU A 88 15.89 10.94 0.61
N LEU A 89 15.13 12.02 0.74
CA LEU A 89 14.95 13.01 -0.33
C LEU A 89 16.21 13.85 -0.57
N LYS A 90 16.93 14.24 0.49
CA LYS A 90 18.19 15.01 0.43
C LYS A 90 19.27 14.25 -0.32
N TYR A 91 19.39 12.95 -0.08
CA TYR A 91 20.38 12.09 -0.72
C TYR A 91 19.87 11.38 -1.97
N ARG A 92 18.79 11.86 -2.56
CA ARG A 92 18.32 11.37 -3.86
C ARG A 92 19.37 11.63 -4.94
N GLY A 93 19.70 10.59 -5.70
CA GLY A 93 20.78 10.59 -6.68
C GLY A 93 22.13 10.06 -6.14
N ASP A 94 22.28 9.96 -4.84
CA ASP A 94 23.49 9.59 -4.12
C ASP A 94 23.40 8.16 -3.53
N GLU A 95 24.53 7.50 -3.31
CA GLU A 95 24.57 6.14 -2.72
C GLU A 95 23.97 6.09 -1.30
N ARG A 96 24.10 7.19 -0.53
CA ARG A 96 23.50 7.36 0.80
C ARG A 96 21.98 7.22 0.82
N PHE A 97 21.32 7.43 -0.31
CA PHE A 97 19.88 7.18 -0.45
C PHE A 97 19.49 5.78 0.02
N THR A 98 20.29 4.77 -0.31
CA THR A 98 20.04 3.38 0.05
C THR A 98 19.98 3.17 1.57
N LYS A 99 20.92 3.80 2.31
CA LYS A 99 20.94 3.75 3.78
C LYS A 99 19.62 4.24 4.37
N TYR A 100 19.13 5.39 3.92
CA TYR A 100 17.88 5.96 4.42
C TYR A 100 16.64 5.20 3.92
N SER A 101 16.69 4.62 2.73
CA SER A 101 15.65 3.72 2.25
C SER A 101 15.52 2.47 3.14
N ILE A 102 16.63 1.88 3.55
CA ILE A 102 16.63 0.75 4.50
C ILE A 102 16.14 1.18 5.88
N LEU A 103 16.56 2.35 6.36
CA LEU A 103 16.11 2.86 7.65
C LEU A 103 14.60 3.09 7.70
N VAL A 104 14.00 3.61 6.63
CA VAL A 104 12.56 3.92 6.57
C VAL A 104 11.71 2.69 6.27
N TYR A 105 12.16 1.81 5.36
CA TYR A 105 11.33 0.71 4.87
C TYR A 105 11.81 -0.67 5.29
N GLY A 106 13.06 -0.82 5.73
CA GLY A 106 13.67 -2.13 6.04
C GLY A 106 14.11 -2.91 4.80
N LEU A 107 14.36 -4.19 5.02
CA LEU A 107 14.73 -5.18 4.01
C LEU A 107 13.90 -6.46 4.16
N PRO A 108 13.70 -7.22 3.08
CA PRO A 108 13.10 -8.54 3.17
C PRO A 108 14.04 -9.52 3.87
N ASP A 109 13.51 -10.34 4.78
CA ASP A 109 14.24 -11.45 5.41
C ASP A 109 14.46 -12.64 4.45
N LYS A 110 15.28 -13.60 4.87
CA LYS A 110 15.64 -14.78 4.06
C LYS A 110 14.40 -15.63 3.71
N GLU A 111 13.47 -15.78 4.65
CA GLU A 111 12.25 -16.57 4.46
C GLU A 111 11.39 -15.95 3.37
N LEU A 112 11.07 -14.66 3.46
CA LEU A 112 10.30 -13.93 2.46
C LEU A 112 10.95 -13.99 1.08
N ILE A 113 12.29 -13.85 1.01
CA ILE A 113 13.05 -13.95 -0.25
C ILE A 113 12.90 -15.35 -0.86
N ASN A 114 13.01 -16.42 -0.05
CA ASN A 114 12.89 -17.79 -0.52
C ASN A 114 11.46 -18.09 -1.01
N ASN A 115 10.45 -17.67 -0.27
CA ASN A 115 9.05 -17.78 -0.66
C ASN A 115 8.78 -17.03 -1.97
N ALA A 116 9.27 -15.80 -2.09
CA ALA A 116 9.13 -15.02 -3.32
C ALA A 116 9.83 -15.66 -4.54
N LYS A 117 11.03 -16.22 -4.37
CA LYS A 117 11.73 -16.98 -5.42
C LYS A 117 10.95 -18.22 -5.84
N HIS A 118 10.39 -18.96 -4.89
CA HIS A 118 9.53 -20.12 -5.17
C HIS A 118 8.30 -19.69 -5.99
N MET A 119 7.60 -18.64 -5.56
CA MET A 119 6.44 -18.09 -6.27
C MET A 119 6.79 -17.65 -7.71
N LEU A 120 7.96 -17.03 -7.93
CA LEU A 120 8.39 -16.66 -9.28
C LEU A 120 8.54 -17.86 -10.21
N LYS A 121 9.00 -18.99 -9.69
CA LYS A 121 9.22 -20.23 -10.46
C LYS A 121 7.91 -20.98 -10.74
N THR A 122 7.00 -21.04 -9.75
CA THR A 122 5.85 -21.95 -9.77
C THR A 122 4.56 -21.30 -10.28
N LEU A 123 4.38 -19.97 -10.04
CA LEU A 123 3.13 -19.31 -10.42
C LEU A 123 3.02 -19.13 -11.94
N LYS A 124 2.01 -19.77 -12.52
CA LYS A 124 1.65 -19.60 -13.96
C LYS A 124 0.80 -18.35 -14.14
N VAL A 125 1.19 -17.49 -15.08
CA VAL A 125 0.52 -16.23 -15.41
C VAL A 125 -0.53 -16.46 -16.48
N LYS A 126 -1.72 -15.88 -16.29
CA LYS A 126 -2.76 -15.78 -17.32
C LYS A 126 -2.88 -14.34 -17.80
N LYS A 127 -2.98 -14.12 -19.10
CA LYS A 127 -3.26 -12.78 -19.65
C LYS A 127 -4.76 -12.52 -19.57
N ASP A 128 -5.13 -11.41 -18.96
CA ASP A 128 -6.51 -10.88 -19.04
C ASP A 128 -6.74 -10.15 -20.35
N LYS A 129 -8.00 -10.11 -20.81
CA LYS A 129 -8.38 -9.29 -21.96
C LYS A 129 -8.57 -7.83 -21.49
N ASP A 130 -7.76 -6.93 -22.02
CA ASP A 130 -7.82 -5.49 -21.73
C ASP A 130 -8.83 -4.83 -22.68
N ASN A 131 -10.09 -4.71 -22.25
CA ASN A 131 -11.21 -4.23 -23.06
C ASN A 131 -11.85 -2.94 -22.54
N LEU A 132 -11.30 -2.32 -21.49
CA LEU A 132 -11.79 -1.07 -20.93
C LEU A 132 -10.82 0.07 -21.20
N THR A 133 -11.35 1.21 -21.60
CA THR A 133 -10.59 2.47 -21.72
C THR A 133 -10.49 3.17 -20.36
N SER A 134 -9.53 4.09 -20.21
CA SER A 134 -9.40 4.95 -19.02
C SER A 134 -10.69 5.71 -18.70
N LYS A 135 -11.39 6.25 -19.71
CA LYS A 135 -12.70 6.93 -19.52
C LYS A 135 -13.76 6.00 -18.93
N GLN A 136 -13.82 4.74 -19.38
CA GLN A 136 -14.74 3.75 -18.81
C GLN A 136 -14.38 3.35 -17.38
N VAL A 137 -13.09 3.25 -17.06
CA VAL A 137 -12.59 3.02 -15.69
C VAL A 137 -13.00 4.17 -14.78
N ILE A 138 -12.73 5.42 -15.17
CA ILE A 138 -13.07 6.63 -14.41
C ILE A 138 -14.57 6.68 -14.09
N ARG A 139 -15.43 6.45 -15.09
CA ARG A 139 -16.89 6.46 -14.89
C ARG A 139 -17.33 5.46 -13.81
N ARG A 140 -16.77 4.25 -13.81
CA ARG A 140 -17.11 3.22 -12.83
C ARG A 140 -16.54 3.49 -11.45
N MET A 141 -15.35 4.10 -11.36
CA MET A 141 -14.76 4.51 -10.09
C MET A 141 -15.50 5.71 -9.48
N LYS A 142 -15.98 6.65 -10.30
CA LYS A 142 -16.88 7.73 -9.83
C LYS A 142 -18.16 7.16 -9.18
N TYR A 143 -18.74 6.12 -9.78
CA TYR A 143 -19.88 5.44 -9.16
C TYR A 143 -19.54 4.82 -7.80
N ALA A 144 -18.34 4.22 -7.67
CA ALA A 144 -17.88 3.71 -6.37
C ALA A 144 -17.72 4.85 -5.35
N PHE A 145 -17.19 6.02 -5.74
CA PHE A 145 -17.11 7.19 -4.85
C PHE A 145 -18.48 7.67 -4.36
N ILE A 146 -19.45 7.77 -5.28
CA ILE A 146 -20.83 8.13 -4.92
C ILE A 146 -21.40 7.14 -3.90
N LYS A 147 -21.18 5.83 -4.10
CA LYS A 147 -21.66 4.78 -3.19
C LYS A 147 -21.04 4.86 -1.80
N TYR A 148 -19.79 5.31 -1.68
CA TYR A 148 -19.12 5.55 -0.40
C TYR A 148 -19.40 6.92 0.20
N GLY A 149 -20.04 7.83 -0.56
CA GLY A 149 -20.21 9.23 -0.16
C GLY A 149 -18.93 10.06 -0.19
N PHE A 150 -17.95 9.65 -0.98
CA PHE A 150 -16.65 10.35 -1.07
C PHE A 150 -16.70 11.53 -2.03
N ASN A 151 -16.21 12.68 -1.55
CA ASN A 151 -15.96 13.86 -2.37
C ASN A 151 -14.50 13.87 -2.83
N TRP A 152 -14.20 13.02 -3.82
CA TRP A 152 -12.86 12.86 -4.41
C TRP A 152 -12.92 13.08 -5.92
N ASP A 153 -11.88 13.71 -6.45
CA ASP A 153 -11.69 13.84 -7.89
C ASP A 153 -11.03 12.61 -8.51
N ILE A 154 -11.45 12.29 -9.76
CA ILE A 154 -10.75 11.30 -10.58
C ILE A 154 -10.36 11.95 -11.89
N LYS A 155 -9.06 11.94 -12.22
CA LYS A 155 -8.52 12.55 -13.42
C LYS A 155 -7.65 11.58 -14.23
N GLU A 156 -7.63 11.79 -15.54
CA GLU A 156 -6.62 11.17 -16.40
C GLU A 156 -5.32 11.97 -16.30
N LYS A 157 -4.19 11.24 -16.23
CA LYS A 157 -2.85 11.82 -16.23
C LYS A 157 -1.87 10.96 -17.00
N GLU A 158 -0.96 11.59 -17.73
CA GLU A 158 0.20 10.90 -18.30
C GLU A 158 1.10 10.43 -17.15
N MET A 159 1.25 9.11 -17.00
CA MET A 159 2.01 8.51 -15.90
C MET A 159 2.42 7.07 -16.22
N ALA A 160 3.51 6.62 -15.60
CA ALA A 160 3.98 5.24 -15.74
C ALA A 160 3.07 4.24 -15.01
N ALA A 161 2.57 4.60 -13.81
CA ALA A 161 1.65 3.78 -13.05
C ALA A 161 0.26 3.72 -13.69
N SER A 162 -0.48 2.65 -13.48
CA SER A 162 -1.86 2.50 -13.98
C SER A 162 -2.85 3.37 -13.21
N ALA A 163 -2.62 3.56 -11.91
CA ALA A 163 -3.37 4.45 -11.03
C ALA A 163 -2.46 4.98 -9.91
N ALA A 164 -2.84 6.10 -9.30
CA ALA A 164 -2.18 6.65 -8.12
C ALA A 164 -3.17 7.49 -7.29
N VAL A 165 -3.12 7.33 -5.98
CA VAL A 165 -3.92 8.12 -5.03
C VAL A 165 -3.07 9.27 -4.50
N LYS A 166 -3.63 10.46 -4.50
CA LYS A 166 -3.10 11.66 -3.86
C LYS A 166 -4.03 12.05 -2.71
N ASN A 167 -3.70 11.59 -1.54
CA ASN A 167 -4.58 11.73 -0.37
C ASN A 167 -4.83 13.20 0.00
N THR A 168 -3.78 14.00 0.08
CA THR A 168 -3.88 15.43 0.49
C THR A 168 -4.76 16.23 -0.46
N GLU A 169 -4.69 15.96 -1.75
CA GLU A 169 -5.48 16.62 -2.79
C GLU A 169 -6.85 15.96 -3.00
N LYS A 170 -7.13 14.83 -2.31
CA LYS A 170 -8.31 13.98 -2.52
C LYS A 170 -8.53 13.64 -4.00
N GLU A 171 -7.46 13.20 -4.66
CA GLU A 171 -7.43 12.97 -6.09
C GLU A 171 -6.97 11.54 -6.42
N LEU A 172 -7.72 10.84 -7.26
CA LEU A 172 -7.34 9.56 -7.85
C LEU A 172 -6.96 9.77 -9.32
N LEU A 173 -5.73 9.42 -9.65
CA LEU A 173 -5.20 9.55 -11.01
C LEU A 173 -5.29 8.20 -11.73
N ILE A 174 -5.75 8.22 -12.98
CA ILE A 174 -5.79 7.06 -13.88
C ILE A 174 -4.91 7.37 -15.09
N LYS A 175 -4.12 6.39 -15.51
CA LYS A 175 -3.23 6.53 -16.67
C LYS A 175 -4.04 6.88 -17.92
N LYS A 176 -3.73 8.01 -18.57
CA LYS A 176 -4.34 8.45 -19.82
C LYS A 176 -4.04 7.47 -20.95
N GLY A 177 -5.04 7.17 -21.78
CA GLY A 177 -4.91 6.21 -22.87
C GLY A 177 -4.66 4.76 -22.44
N GLY A 178 -4.73 4.45 -21.14
CA GLY A 178 -4.55 3.10 -20.62
C GLY A 178 -5.66 2.16 -21.08
N LYS A 179 -5.30 0.88 -21.28
CA LYS A 179 -6.24 -0.22 -21.46
C LYS A 179 -6.26 -1.08 -20.21
N PHE A 180 -7.43 -1.54 -19.81
CA PHE A 180 -7.63 -2.22 -18.53
C PHE A 180 -8.60 -3.39 -18.67
N SER A 181 -8.38 -4.46 -17.91
CA SER A 181 -9.34 -5.56 -17.79
C SER A 181 -10.43 -5.23 -16.76
N ARG A 182 -11.58 -5.92 -16.84
CA ARG A 182 -12.64 -5.82 -15.81
C ARG A 182 -12.13 -6.26 -14.44
N LYS A 183 -11.27 -7.27 -14.39
CA LYS A 183 -10.65 -7.75 -13.16
C LYS A 183 -9.73 -6.71 -12.57
N PHE A 184 -8.92 -6.04 -13.41
CA PHE A 184 -8.05 -4.96 -12.98
C PHE A 184 -8.84 -3.77 -12.43
N LEU A 185 -9.97 -3.40 -13.06
CA LEU A 185 -10.86 -2.36 -12.52
C LEU A 185 -11.42 -2.75 -11.14
N LYS A 186 -11.91 -3.99 -10.97
CA LYS A 186 -12.38 -4.49 -9.67
C LYS A 186 -11.27 -4.37 -8.63
N ARG A 187 -10.05 -4.81 -8.99
CA ARG A 187 -8.88 -4.69 -8.13
C ARG A 187 -8.57 -3.25 -7.74
N LEU A 188 -8.61 -2.29 -8.69
CA LEU A 188 -8.40 -0.87 -8.39
C LEU A 188 -9.43 -0.33 -7.38
N ILE A 189 -10.70 -0.67 -7.54
CA ILE A 189 -11.75 -0.24 -6.60
C ILE A 189 -11.47 -0.79 -5.20
N VAL A 190 -11.13 -2.07 -5.11
CA VAL A 190 -10.84 -2.74 -3.84
C VAL A 190 -9.58 -2.19 -3.18
N HIS A 191 -8.51 -2.04 -3.95
CA HIS A 191 -7.19 -1.62 -3.47
C HIS A 191 -7.16 -0.13 -3.12
N GLU A 192 -7.49 0.72 -4.09
CA GLU A 192 -7.34 2.17 -3.95
C GLU A 192 -8.47 2.77 -3.11
N ILE A 193 -9.74 2.42 -3.43
CA ILE A 193 -10.88 3.01 -2.73
C ILE A 193 -11.13 2.27 -1.42
N GLY A 194 -11.35 0.97 -1.47
CA GLY A 194 -11.74 0.16 -0.31
C GLY A 194 -10.66 0.02 0.75
N THR A 195 -9.40 0.34 0.45
CA THR A 195 -8.32 0.31 1.43
C THR A 195 -7.75 1.70 1.66
N HIS A 196 -7.04 2.26 0.68
CA HIS A 196 -6.26 3.48 0.90
C HIS A 196 -7.14 4.70 1.21
N ILE A 197 -8.23 4.90 0.44
CA ILE A 197 -9.12 6.06 0.63
C ILE A 197 -9.97 5.87 1.88
N VAL A 198 -10.55 4.69 2.10
CA VAL A 198 -11.35 4.41 3.30
C VAL A 198 -10.53 4.61 4.57
N ARG A 199 -9.28 4.14 4.61
CA ARG A 199 -8.40 4.34 5.76
C ARG A 199 -7.99 5.81 5.94
N TYR A 200 -7.77 6.53 4.85
CA TYR A 200 -7.50 7.96 4.89
C TYR A 200 -8.70 8.73 5.47
N GLU A 201 -9.91 8.49 4.97
CA GLU A 201 -11.12 9.16 5.43
C GLU A 201 -11.42 8.82 6.91
N ASN A 202 -11.28 7.57 7.35
CA ASN A 202 -11.40 7.23 8.77
C ASN A 202 -10.34 7.93 9.63
N GLY A 203 -9.11 8.03 9.14
CA GLY A 203 -8.04 8.76 9.82
C GLY A 203 -8.35 10.25 9.99
N SER A 204 -9.09 10.86 9.05
CA SER A 204 -9.49 12.26 9.13
C SER A 204 -10.56 12.53 10.20
N TYR A 205 -11.29 11.49 10.65
CA TYR A 205 -12.23 11.60 11.77
C TYR A 205 -11.57 11.45 13.15
N GLN A 206 -10.30 11.02 13.20
CA GLN A 206 -9.58 10.84 14.44
C GLN A 206 -9.13 12.19 15.04
N PRO A 207 -8.96 12.26 16.36
CA PRO A 207 -8.54 13.49 17.04
C PRO A 207 -7.11 13.92 16.70
N TYR A 208 -6.30 13.00 16.14
CA TYR A 208 -4.91 13.21 15.74
C TYR A 208 -4.71 12.95 14.25
N LYS A 209 -4.08 13.89 13.54
CA LYS A 209 -3.85 13.85 12.09
C LYS A 209 -2.84 12.80 11.65
N ILE A 210 -2.01 12.28 12.55
CA ILE A 210 -1.13 11.16 12.23
C ILE A 210 -1.90 9.91 11.81
N PHE A 211 -3.16 9.73 12.23
CA PHE A 211 -4.02 8.62 11.77
C PHE A 211 -4.43 8.76 10.30
N GLU A 212 -4.58 9.99 9.82
CA GLU A 212 -4.83 10.30 8.42
C GLU A 212 -3.57 10.11 7.56
N LYS A 213 -2.44 10.62 8.04
CA LYS A 213 -1.17 10.58 7.32
C LYS A 213 -0.53 9.20 7.33
N GLY A 214 -0.62 8.50 8.45
CA GLY A 214 -0.07 7.18 8.70
C GLY A 214 0.84 7.14 9.92
N LEU A 215 0.52 6.24 10.85
CA LEU A 215 1.33 5.97 12.03
C LEU A 215 2.70 5.40 11.65
N PRO A 216 3.71 5.48 12.51
CA PRO A 216 5.03 4.92 12.23
C PRO A 216 4.96 3.47 11.72
N ASN A 217 5.67 3.17 10.62
CA ASN A 217 5.75 1.81 10.04
C ASN A 217 4.40 1.17 9.60
N TYR A 218 3.35 1.97 9.38
CA TYR A 218 2.04 1.48 8.94
C TYR A 218 2.04 0.85 7.54
N LEU A 219 3.04 1.18 6.72
CA LEU A 219 3.04 0.91 5.27
C LEU A 219 2.87 -0.57 4.93
N MET A 220 3.49 -1.48 5.69
CA MET A 220 3.34 -2.92 5.45
C MET A 220 1.90 -3.38 5.65
N THR A 221 1.25 -2.89 6.70
CA THR A 221 -0.19 -3.16 6.93
C THR A 221 -1.05 -2.51 5.84
N GLU A 222 -0.73 -1.30 5.42
CA GLU A 222 -1.46 -0.57 4.36
C GLU A 222 -1.50 -1.35 3.05
N GLU A 223 -0.32 -1.71 2.54
CA GLU A 223 -0.21 -2.45 1.28
C GLU A 223 -0.68 -3.90 1.45
N GLY A 224 -0.39 -4.52 2.59
CA GLY A 224 -0.82 -5.89 2.91
C GLY A 224 -2.33 -6.04 3.00
N LEU A 225 -3.00 -5.12 3.67
CA LEU A 225 -4.45 -5.09 3.78
C LEU A 225 -5.11 -4.90 2.41
N ALA A 226 -4.52 -4.06 1.55
CA ALA A 226 -5.00 -3.89 0.18
C ALA A 226 -4.92 -5.21 -0.61
N VAL A 227 -3.84 -5.99 -0.45
CA VAL A 227 -3.69 -7.29 -1.11
C VAL A 227 -4.63 -8.35 -0.52
N VAL A 228 -4.84 -8.37 0.80
CA VAL A 228 -5.84 -9.24 1.45
C VAL A 228 -7.24 -8.90 0.96
N ASN A 229 -7.58 -7.62 0.84
CA ASN A 229 -8.85 -7.19 0.26
C ASN A 229 -9.01 -7.66 -1.21
N GLU A 230 -7.94 -7.63 -2.01
CA GLU A 230 -7.94 -8.19 -3.36
C GLU A 230 -8.27 -9.70 -3.34
N GLU A 231 -7.69 -10.46 -2.40
CA GLU A 231 -7.95 -11.90 -2.21
C GLU A 231 -9.40 -12.15 -1.81
N MET A 232 -9.87 -11.50 -0.75
CA MET A 232 -11.25 -11.62 -0.26
C MET A 232 -12.31 -11.31 -1.33
N ASN A 233 -11.97 -10.47 -2.28
CA ASN A 233 -12.86 -10.10 -3.39
C ASN A 233 -12.64 -10.88 -4.68
N GLY A 234 -11.80 -11.94 -4.66
CA GLY A 234 -11.54 -12.78 -5.82
C GLY A 234 -10.90 -12.03 -7.01
N CYS A 235 -10.16 -10.96 -6.73
CA CYS A 235 -9.40 -10.23 -7.76
C CYS A 235 -7.87 -10.34 -7.60
N LEU A 236 -7.38 -11.00 -6.56
CA LEU A 236 -6.00 -11.46 -6.47
C LEU A 236 -5.81 -12.74 -7.30
N ASP A 237 -4.78 -12.80 -8.11
CA ASP A 237 -4.42 -13.98 -8.88
C ASP A 237 -2.91 -14.20 -8.97
N ASN A 238 -2.52 -15.31 -9.60
CA ASN A 238 -1.12 -15.66 -9.79
C ASN A 238 -0.31 -14.58 -10.52
N THR A 239 -0.92 -13.79 -11.41
CA THR A 239 -0.25 -12.70 -12.11
C THR A 239 0.13 -11.58 -11.15
N ILE A 240 -0.79 -11.22 -10.26
CA ILE A 240 -0.58 -10.18 -9.25
C ILE A 240 0.38 -10.67 -8.16
N LEU A 241 0.17 -11.89 -7.65
CA LEU A 241 1.07 -12.50 -6.67
C LEU A 241 2.51 -12.61 -7.20
N LYS A 242 2.69 -13.05 -8.45
CA LYS A 242 4.01 -13.10 -9.11
C LYS A 242 4.64 -11.71 -9.23
N ARG A 243 3.84 -10.66 -9.47
CA ARG A 243 4.29 -9.26 -9.48
C ARG A 243 4.78 -8.83 -8.08
N TYR A 244 4.06 -9.15 -7.01
CA TYR A 244 4.50 -8.82 -5.64
C TYR A 244 5.74 -9.62 -5.24
N ALA A 245 5.81 -10.89 -5.59
CA ALA A 245 7.01 -11.72 -5.40
C ALA A 245 8.22 -11.15 -6.14
N SER A 246 8.04 -10.68 -7.38
CA SER A 246 9.12 -10.07 -8.15
C SER A 246 9.70 -8.81 -7.50
N ARG A 247 8.86 -8.02 -6.79
CA ARG A 247 9.33 -6.83 -6.05
C ARG A 247 10.22 -7.18 -4.88
N VAL A 248 9.90 -8.26 -4.13
CA VAL A 248 10.75 -8.76 -3.04
C VAL A 248 12.12 -9.19 -3.56
N VAL A 249 12.12 -10.01 -4.63
CA VAL A 249 13.35 -10.48 -5.25
C VAL A 249 14.14 -9.32 -5.84
N ALA A 250 13.46 -8.35 -6.46
CA ALA A 250 14.10 -7.16 -7.02
C ALA A 250 14.80 -6.31 -5.95
N VAL A 251 14.17 -6.09 -4.79
CA VAL A 251 14.80 -5.38 -3.66
C VAL A 251 16.08 -6.12 -3.21
N ASN A 252 15.99 -7.43 -2.99
CA ASN A 252 17.16 -8.23 -2.60
C ASN A 252 18.27 -8.22 -3.65
N MET A 253 17.93 -8.20 -4.95
CA MET A 253 18.92 -8.13 -6.03
C MET A 253 19.52 -6.72 -6.12
N ALA A 254 18.70 -5.67 -6.09
CA ALA A 254 19.15 -4.30 -6.26
C ALA A 254 20.13 -3.85 -5.16
N THR A 255 19.91 -4.29 -3.91
CA THR A 255 20.82 -3.99 -2.80
C THR A 255 22.23 -4.60 -2.94
N LYS A 256 22.40 -5.56 -3.86
CA LYS A 256 23.66 -6.29 -4.05
C LYS A 256 24.28 -6.12 -5.44
N TYR A 257 23.47 -5.73 -6.42
CA TYR A 257 23.87 -5.78 -7.83
C TYR A 257 23.42 -4.53 -8.59
N SER A 258 24.00 -4.37 -9.80
CA SER A 258 23.66 -3.31 -10.75
C SER A 258 22.22 -3.43 -11.27
N PHE A 259 21.77 -2.42 -12.02
CA PHE A 259 20.50 -2.43 -12.74
C PHE A 259 20.43 -3.60 -13.71
N ARG A 260 21.47 -3.76 -14.54
CA ARG A 260 21.56 -4.82 -15.56
C ARG A 260 21.42 -6.20 -14.93
N LYS A 261 22.21 -6.52 -13.92
CA LYS A 261 22.14 -7.82 -13.23
C LYS A 261 20.77 -8.06 -12.59
N THR A 262 20.17 -7.03 -11.99
CA THR A 262 18.83 -7.12 -11.42
C THR A 262 17.79 -7.39 -12.51
N TYR A 263 17.82 -6.64 -13.61
CA TYR A 263 16.91 -6.81 -14.74
C TYR A 263 17.04 -8.21 -15.37
N ASP A 264 18.27 -8.65 -15.67
CA ASP A 264 18.55 -9.94 -16.33
C ASP A 264 18.09 -11.12 -15.47
N TYR A 265 18.20 -11.00 -14.14
CA TYR A 265 17.64 -11.99 -13.23
C TYR A 265 16.09 -12.03 -13.32
N LEU A 266 15.44 -10.87 -13.24
CA LEU A 266 13.99 -10.78 -13.28
C LEU A 266 13.39 -11.21 -14.62
N LYS A 267 14.07 -10.91 -15.74
CA LYS A 267 13.65 -11.29 -17.09
C LYS A 267 13.53 -12.80 -17.29
N LYS A 268 14.19 -13.61 -16.47
CA LYS A 268 14.02 -15.08 -16.51
C LYS A 268 12.59 -15.52 -16.12
N TYR A 269 11.85 -14.68 -15.41
CA TYR A 269 10.54 -15.01 -14.83
C TYR A 269 9.41 -14.08 -15.29
N LEU A 270 9.76 -12.91 -15.82
CA LEU A 270 8.84 -11.84 -16.20
C LEU A 270 9.02 -11.47 -17.68
N ASP A 271 7.98 -10.87 -18.29
CA ASP A 271 8.13 -10.23 -19.58
C ASP A 271 9.10 -9.03 -19.51
N LYS A 272 9.57 -8.62 -20.68
CA LYS A 272 10.56 -7.54 -20.86
C LYS A 272 10.16 -6.24 -20.16
N ASP A 273 8.89 -5.86 -20.27
CA ASP A 273 8.40 -4.58 -19.78
C ASP A 273 8.16 -4.61 -18.27
N LEU A 274 7.66 -5.70 -17.74
CA LEU A 274 7.47 -5.86 -16.30
C LEU A 274 8.82 -5.98 -15.57
N ALA A 275 9.80 -6.69 -16.15
CA ALA A 275 11.16 -6.76 -15.62
C ALA A 275 11.80 -5.37 -15.56
N TRP A 276 11.69 -4.57 -16.66
CA TRP A 276 12.17 -3.19 -16.69
C TRP A 276 11.53 -2.35 -15.59
N ARG A 277 10.20 -2.23 -15.57
CA ARG A 277 9.48 -1.42 -14.58
C ARG A 277 9.79 -1.83 -13.13
N THR A 278 9.93 -3.15 -12.87
CA THR A 278 10.26 -3.64 -11.52
C THR A 278 11.70 -3.24 -11.15
N THR A 279 12.65 -3.29 -12.09
CA THR A 279 14.03 -2.87 -11.84
C THR A 279 14.12 -1.36 -11.60
N VAL A 280 13.43 -0.53 -12.41
CA VAL A 280 13.36 0.92 -12.20
C VAL A 280 12.85 1.24 -10.79
N ARG A 281 11.78 0.58 -10.34
CA ARG A 281 11.19 0.80 -9.02
C ARG A 281 12.15 0.58 -7.85
N VAL A 282 13.04 -0.39 -7.97
CA VAL A 282 14.00 -0.70 -6.90
C VAL A 282 15.34 0.02 -7.05
N LYS A 283 15.66 0.50 -8.26
CA LYS A 283 16.87 1.28 -8.53
C LYS A 283 16.67 2.81 -8.48
N ARG A 284 15.41 3.28 -8.45
CA ARG A 284 15.11 4.71 -8.27
C ARG A 284 15.72 5.24 -6.99
N GLY A 285 16.09 6.51 -7.00
CA GLY A 285 16.79 7.18 -5.90
C GLY A 285 18.32 7.19 -6.09
N LEU A 286 18.89 6.42 -7.03
CA LEU A 286 20.29 6.47 -7.43
C LEU A 286 20.42 7.12 -8.80
N THR A 287 21.43 7.98 -9.01
CA THR A 287 21.83 8.44 -10.34
C THR A 287 22.56 7.33 -11.07
N ASP A 288 23.66 6.81 -10.50
CA ASP A 288 24.40 5.70 -11.07
C ASP A 288 23.79 4.36 -10.66
N THR A 289 23.02 3.76 -11.56
CA THR A 289 22.36 2.48 -11.28
C THR A 289 23.26 1.26 -11.45
N SER A 290 24.51 1.44 -11.87
CA SER A 290 25.54 0.37 -11.88
C SER A 290 25.92 -0.05 -10.47
N LYS A 291 25.76 0.85 -9.50
CA LYS A 291 26.06 0.63 -8.09
C LYS A 291 24.97 -0.23 -7.40
N PRO A 292 25.33 -1.06 -6.41
CA PRO A 292 24.36 -1.66 -5.50
C PRO A 292 23.53 -0.60 -4.78
N GLY A 293 22.26 -0.93 -4.47
CA GLY A 293 21.39 -0.03 -3.71
C GLY A 293 20.14 0.38 -4.47
N GLY A 294 19.38 1.32 -3.85
CA GLY A 294 18.14 1.91 -4.35
C GLY A 294 16.99 1.89 -3.34
N CYS A 295 15.76 1.95 -3.85
CA CYS A 295 14.54 2.05 -3.04
C CYS A 295 14.08 0.67 -2.57
N THR A 296 14.01 0.45 -1.26
CA THR A 296 13.63 -0.84 -0.68
C THR A 296 12.13 -0.98 -0.40
N LYS A 297 11.31 0.06 -0.60
CA LYS A 297 9.88 0.12 -0.24
C LYS A 297 9.05 -1.07 -0.73
N ASP A 298 9.32 -1.54 -1.95
CA ASP A 298 8.33 -2.33 -2.70
C ASP A 298 8.14 -3.78 -2.21
N TYR A 299 8.97 -4.30 -1.30
CA TYR A 299 8.74 -5.61 -0.70
C TYR A 299 7.56 -5.61 0.29
N ALA A 300 7.12 -4.42 0.71
CA ALA A 300 6.03 -4.23 1.66
C ALA A 300 4.72 -4.90 1.23
N TYR A 301 4.45 -5.01 -0.08
CA TYR A 301 3.24 -5.65 -0.60
C TYR A 301 3.12 -7.12 -0.19
N LEU A 302 4.14 -7.93 -0.48
CA LEU A 302 4.11 -9.36 -0.16
C LEU A 302 4.32 -9.61 1.33
N ARG A 303 5.23 -8.86 1.97
CA ARG A 303 5.44 -8.94 3.42
C ARG A 303 4.18 -8.61 4.18
N GLY A 304 3.55 -7.51 3.81
CA GLY A 304 2.30 -7.06 4.44
C GLY A 304 1.15 -8.02 4.20
N TYR A 305 1.04 -8.60 2.99
CA TYR A 305 0.03 -9.62 2.69
C TYR A 305 0.11 -10.79 3.66
N PHE A 306 1.30 -11.37 3.87
CA PHE A 306 1.46 -12.46 4.81
C PHE A 306 1.23 -12.03 6.26
N ALA A 307 1.67 -10.82 6.64
CA ALA A 307 1.48 -10.32 7.99
C ALA A 307 0.00 -10.06 8.33
N VAL A 308 -0.75 -9.42 7.42
CA VAL A 308 -2.19 -9.17 7.63
C VAL A 308 -2.97 -10.48 7.60
N LYS A 309 -2.62 -11.39 6.70
CA LYS A 309 -3.27 -12.71 6.63
C LYS A 309 -3.07 -13.47 7.93
N LYS A 310 -1.85 -13.55 8.42
CA LYS A 310 -1.55 -14.16 9.72
C LYS A 310 -2.29 -13.48 10.87
N TYR A 311 -2.32 -12.14 10.90
CA TYR A 311 -3.06 -11.40 11.93
C TYR A 311 -4.54 -11.80 11.97
N ILE A 312 -5.19 -11.98 10.81
CA ILE A 312 -6.58 -12.43 10.72
C ILE A 312 -6.72 -13.90 11.13
N GLU A 313 -5.81 -14.77 10.69
CA GLU A 313 -5.79 -16.19 11.04
C GLU A 313 -5.60 -16.42 12.56
N ASP A 314 -4.83 -15.56 13.21
CA ASP A 314 -4.64 -15.54 14.67
C ASP A 314 -5.84 -14.92 15.43
N GLY A 315 -6.94 -14.59 14.76
CA GLY A 315 -8.15 -14.02 15.37
C GLY A 315 -8.14 -12.49 15.52
N GLY A 316 -7.20 -11.80 14.89
CA GLY A 316 -7.12 -10.34 14.91
C GLY A 316 -8.31 -9.66 14.24
N ASP A 317 -8.81 -8.60 14.86
CA ASP A 317 -9.94 -7.83 14.36
C ASP A 317 -9.50 -6.89 13.23
N ILE A 318 -9.90 -7.24 12.01
CA ILE A 318 -9.59 -6.45 10.81
C ILE A 318 -10.17 -5.02 10.86
N GLN A 319 -11.25 -4.78 11.60
CA GLN A 319 -11.86 -3.45 11.72
C GLN A 319 -10.90 -2.47 12.42
N LYS A 320 -10.11 -2.96 13.38
CA LYS A 320 -9.09 -2.15 14.06
C LYS A 320 -8.04 -1.59 13.10
N LEU A 321 -7.81 -2.27 11.96
CA LEU A 321 -6.92 -1.75 10.91
C LEU A 321 -7.53 -0.58 10.12
N TYR A 322 -8.81 -0.25 10.34
CA TYR A 322 -9.51 0.86 9.70
C TYR A 322 -9.71 2.11 10.59
N TYR A 323 -9.13 2.17 11.79
CA TYR A 323 -9.11 3.41 12.60
C TYR A 323 -8.38 4.59 11.92
N GLY A 324 -7.79 4.35 10.78
CA GLY A 324 -6.97 5.23 9.99
C GLY A 324 -5.82 4.45 9.37
N LYS A 325 -4.72 5.10 9.07
CA LYS A 325 -3.51 4.46 8.54
C LYS A 325 -2.65 3.90 9.67
N VAL A 326 -3.16 2.87 10.34
CA VAL A 326 -2.53 2.17 11.46
C VAL A 326 -1.81 0.90 10.99
N GLY A 327 -0.77 0.46 11.69
CA GLY A 327 -0.16 -0.86 11.49
C GLY A 327 -0.71 -1.89 12.47
N ILE A 328 -0.56 -3.19 12.18
CA ILE A 328 -0.92 -4.29 13.08
C ILE A 328 -0.31 -4.06 14.48
N GLN A 329 0.93 -3.60 14.55
CA GLN A 329 1.65 -3.32 15.79
C GLN A 329 1.02 -2.20 16.64
N HIS A 330 0.08 -1.43 16.10
CA HIS A 330 -0.59 -0.36 16.82
C HIS A 330 -1.94 -0.77 17.41
N VAL A 331 -2.45 -1.95 17.07
CA VAL A 331 -3.81 -2.39 17.43
C VAL A 331 -4.03 -2.38 18.96
N GLU A 332 -3.03 -2.84 19.72
CA GLU A 332 -3.12 -2.83 21.20
C GLU A 332 -3.06 -1.43 21.80
N LEU A 333 -2.47 -0.46 21.08
CA LEU A 333 -2.38 0.92 21.53
C LEU A 333 -3.68 1.70 21.32
N LEU A 334 -4.54 1.27 20.38
CA LEU A 334 -5.78 1.99 20.07
C LEU A 334 -6.69 2.13 21.31
N GLY A 335 -6.75 1.10 22.15
CA GLY A 335 -7.53 1.15 23.40
C GLY A 335 -6.88 1.96 24.54
N LYS A 336 -5.67 2.50 24.33
CA LYS A 336 -4.91 3.30 25.32
C LYS A 336 -4.82 4.77 24.94
N ILE A 337 -5.36 5.15 23.80
CA ILE A 337 -5.40 6.53 23.32
C ILE A 337 -6.81 7.05 23.48
N ASP A 338 -6.98 8.08 24.27
CA ASP A 338 -8.29 8.68 24.55
C ASP A 338 -8.89 9.34 23.30
N ASP A 339 -10.21 9.44 23.27
CA ASP A 339 -11.00 10.13 22.24
C ASP A 339 -10.94 9.52 20.84
N LEU A 340 -10.34 8.32 20.65
CA LEU A 340 -10.38 7.66 19.35
C LEU A 340 -11.81 7.26 18.96
N VAL A 341 -12.14 7.48 17.71
CA VAL A 341 -13.46 7.19 17.13
C VAL A 341 -13.40 5.86 16.38
N GLU A 342 -14.39 5.00 16.60
CA GLU A 342 -14.57 3.76 15.82
C GLU A 342 -14.61 4.07 14.31
N PRO A 343 -14.10 3.16 13.45
CA PRO A 343 -14.13 3.35 12.01
C PRO A 343 -15.56 3.58 11.50
N LYS A 344 -15.83 4.75 10.94
CA LYS A 344 -17.14 5.09 10.34
C LYS A 344 -17.36 4.43 8.99
N LEU A 345 -16.26 4.12 8.30
CA LEU A 345 -16.27 3.57 6.96
C LEU A 345 -15.54 2.22 6.98
N LEU A 346 -16.20 1.23 6.43
CA LEU A 346 -15.60 -0.07 6.19
C LEU A 346 -15.72 -0.40 4.69
N PRO A 347 -14.77 -1.15 4.12
CA PRO A 347 -14.89 -1.53 2.73
C PRO A 347 -16.18 -2.33 2.51
N ALA A 348 -16.93 -1.99 1.45
CA ALA A 348 -18.19 -2.66 1.09
C ALA A 348 -17.91 -4.06 0.51
N PHE A 349 -17.16 -4.90 1.22
CA PHE A 349 -16.69 -6.19 0.76
C PHE A 349 -17.42 -7.33 1.44
N ARG A 350 -17.37 -8.48 0.78
CA ARG A 350 -17.92 -9.73 1.28
C ARG A 350 -17.02 -10.35 2.38
N TYR A 351 -16.64 -9.58 3.41
CA TYR A 351 -15.92 -10.13 4.56
C TYR A 351 -16.62 -11.37 5.15
N LEU A 352 -17.96 -11.31 5.22
CA LEU A 352 -18.75 -12.41 5.76
C LEU A 352 -18.49 -13.73 5.01
N ARG A 353 -18.36 -13.69 3.68
CA ARG A 353 -18.08 -14.89 2.89
C ARG A 353 -16.68 -15.46 3.17
N TYR A 354 -15.67 -14.60 3.28
CA TYR A 354 -14.30 -15.01 3.60
C TYR A 354 -14.22 -15.66 4.99
N PHE A 355 -14.85 -15.05 6.01
CA PHE A 355 -14.93 -15.62 7.35
C PHE A 355 -15.63 -16.97 7.37
N ILE A 356 -16.75 -17.13 6.65
CA ILE A 356 -17.45 -18.41 6.57
C ILE A 356 -16.59 -19.49 5.93
N GLU A 357 -15.90 -19.19 4.83
CA GLU A 357 -15.11 -20.18 4.07
C GLU A 357 -13.79 -20.58 4.79
N HIS A 358 -13.19 -19.68 5.59
CA HIS A 358 -11.88 -19.90 6.22
C HIS A 358 -11.94 -20.19 7.72
N PHE A 359 -13.07 -19.90 8.37
CA PHE A 359 -13.21 -20.02 9.83
C PHE A 359 -14.43 -20.85 10.26
N GLU A 360 -14.88 -21.81 9.46
CA GLU A 360 -16.01 -22.71 9.83
C GLU A 360 -15.80 -23.41 11.21
N GLY A 361 -14.56 -23.61 11.65
CA GLY A 361 -14.23 -24.17 12.96
C GLY A 361 -14.48 -23.21 14.13
N LEU A 362 -14.29 -21.91 13.95
CA LEU A 362 -14.48 -20.85 14.96
C LEU A 362 -15.94 -20.39 15.10
N LEU A 363 -16.73 -20.53 14.04
CA LEU A 363 -18.15 -20.12 14.01
C LEU A 363 -19.05 -20.96 14.93
N LYS A 364 -18.58 -22.05 15.49
CA LYS A 364 -19.34 -22.80 16.50
C LYS A 364 -19.43 -22.12 17.85
N SER A 365 -18.61 -21.11 18.13
CA SER A 365 -18.51 -20.43 19.42
C SER A 365 -18.80 -18.91 19.41
N VAL A 366 -18.97 -18.25 18.26
CA VAL A 366 -19.01 -16.78 18.20
C VAL A 366 -20.13 -16.28 17.26
N ILE A 367 -21.21 -15.62 17.82
CA ILE A 367 -21.23 -14.20 18.17
C ILE A 367 -21.44 -13.25 17.00
N ILE A 368 -22.48 -12.55 17.13
CA ILE A 368 -22.92 -11.25 16.65
C ILE A 368 -21.77 -10.37 16.14
N LEU A 369 -21.68 -10.22 14.82
CA LEU A 369 -21.03 -9.08 14.20
C LEU A 369 -22.12 -8.20 13.57
N ASP A 370 -22.47 -7.13 14.27
CA ASP A 370 -23.28 -6.05 13.70
C ASP A 370 -22.38 -5.20 12.81
N PHE A 371 -22.55 -5.29 11.50
CA PHE A 371 -21.87 -4.43 10.54
C PHE A 371 -22.85 -3.38 10.00
N PRO A 372 -22.70 -2.10 10.31
CA PRO A 372 -23.35 -1.04 9.53
C PRO A 372 -22.65 -0.90 8.16
N PRO A 373 -23.36 -0.80 7.02
CA PRO A 373 -24.79 -0.50 6.85
C PRO A 373 -25.68 -1.73 6.55
N PHE A 374 -25.25 -2.93 6.88
CA PHE A 374 -26.02 -4.14 6.67
C PHE A 374 -26.55 -4.61 8.04
N ASN A 375 -27.71 -4.08 8.46
CA ASN A 375 -28.50 -4.61 9.58
C ASN A 375 -29.03 -6.03 9.26
N ILE A 376 -28.14 -6.94 8.85
CA ILE A 376 -28.43 -8.36 8.77
C ILE A 376 -27.75 -8.99 9.96
N THR A 377 -28.46 -9.05 11.08
CA THR A 377 -28.00 -9.78 12.24
C THR A 377 -27.91 -11.26 11.90
N PHE A 378 -26.79 -11.88 12.25
CA PHE A 378 -26.59 -13.34 12.12
C PHE A 378 -27.72 -14.14 12.82
N ARG A 379 -28.37 -13.54 13.83
CA ARG A 379 -29.59 -14.02 14.48
C ARG A 379 -30.76 -14.19 13.50
N PHE A 380 -30.92 -13.27 12.55
CA PHE A 380 -31.98 -13.34 11.55
C PHE A 380 -31.74 -14.48 10.56
N ILE A 381 -30.48 -14.65 10.11
CA ILE A 381 -30.09 -15.72 9.18
C ILE A 381 -30.25 -17.08 9.86
N LYS A 382 -29.80 -17.26 11.09
CA LYS A 382 -29.94 -18.52 11.85
C LYS A 382 -31.40 -18.85 12.16
N LYS A 383 -32.23 -17.86 12.42
CA LYS A 383 -33.68 -18.03 12.70
C LYS A 383 -34.48 -18.37 11.44
N LYS A 384 -34.08 -17.87 10.26
CA LYS A 384 -34.82 -18.04 9.00
C LYS A 384 -34.40 -19.27 8.20
N PHE A 385 -33.13 -19.69 8.24
CA PHE A 385 -32.56 -20.70 7.31
C PHE A 385 -31.98 -21.95 7.99
N GLY A 386 -31.85 -22.03 9.30
CA GLY A 386 -31.20 -23.14 10.00
C GLY A 386 -29.71 -23.32 9.63
N ASN A 387 -29.02 -24.22 10.33
CA ASN A 387 -27.55 -24.40 10.15
C ASN A 387 -27.13 -25.03 8.81
N GLY A 388 -28.06 -25.64 8.04
CA GLY A 388 -27.74 -26.37 6.82
C GLY A 388 -27.89 -25.59 5.50
N ASN A 389 -28.67 -24.52 5.48
CA ASN A 389 -29.07 -23.83 4.25
C ASN A 389 -28.32 -22.49 3.99
N ILE A 390 -27.41 -22.09 4.86
CA ILE A 390 -26.67 -20.83 4.72
C ILE A 390 -25.81 -20.81 3.47
N LYS A 391 -25.17 -21.95 3.13
CA LYS A 391 -24.35 -22.09 1.90
C LYS A 391 -25.18 -21.94 0.62
N LYS A 392 -26.38 -22.53 0.55
CA LYS A 392 -27.26 -22.43 -0.63
C LYS A 392 -27.72 -20.99 -0.89
N TRP A 393 -28.08 -20.28 0.17
CA TRP A 393 -28.53 -18.89 0.05
C TRP A 393 -27.45 -17.95 -0.50
N PHE A 394 -26.19 -18.13 -0.10
CA PHE A 394 -25.07 -17.32 -0.60
C PHE A 394 -24.64 -17.64 -2.04
N ASN A 395 -24.93 -18.86 -2.54
CA ASN A 395 -24.64 -19.27 -3.90
C ASN A 395 -25.74 -18.86 -4.89
N GLY A 396 -26.86 -18.27 -4.43
CA GLY A 396 -27.98 -17.91 -5.26
C GLY A 396 -28.84 -19.10 -5.71
N GLU A 397 -28.64 -20.26 -5.10
CA GLU A 397 -29.47 -21.44 -5.30
C GLU A 397 -30.75 -21.31 -4.43
N LYS A 398 -31.93 -21.31 -5.09
CA LYS A 398 -33.23 -21.27 -4.43
C LYS A 398 -33.59 -22.58 -3.72
#